data_6edbe60411f3b3325c83ee2ee914bf25
#
_entry.id   6edbe60411f3b3325c83ee2ee914bf25
#
_cell.length_a   1.000
_cell.length_b   1.000
_cell.length_c   1.000
_cell.angle_alpha   90.00
_cell.angle_beta   90.00
_cell.angle_gamma   90.00
#
_symmetry.space_group_name_H-M   'P 1'
#
loop_
_entity.id
_entity.type
_entity.pdbx_description
1 polymer ?
#
loop_
_entity_poly.entity_id
_entity_poly.type
_entity_poly.pdbx_seq_one_letter_code
_entity_poly.pdbx_strand_id
1 'polypeptide(L)'
;MATITLKTLAWYITDSVGLLSDAMESLVNLASAIFALMMVTIAQRPADEDHPYGHHKAEYFSSGFEGILIIAAAMGIVWAAGHRLFDPQPIQAVGWGLALSVVSSVLNGLLAWALFRAASVYRSIALEADARHLVTDVWTSVGVVVGIGAVAATGWLWLDPLVAIGVALNILREGVHLIWRSSQGLMDEALEPEVLADIHKALAGFAHPTLRFDHVTTRRSGQRRFVDLHMHLPASWSLGRAATLRTRVEQALMSAVPGLRASIQLLPTDVEAHFDDVRNVM
;
A
#
# COMPACT_ATOMS: atom_id res chain seq x y z
N MET A 1 -2.69 -2.77 -21.29
CA MET A 1 -3.34 -3.69 -22.27
C MET A 1 -2.31 -4.34 -23.21
N ALA A 2 -1.48 -3.59 -23.94
CA ALA A 2 -0.49 -4.19 -24.87
C ALA A 2 0.46 -5.20 -24.19
N THR A 3 1.00 -4.85 -23.02
CA THR A 3 1.92 -5.72 -22.25
C THR A 3 1.24 -7.01 -21.78
N ILE A 4 -0.01 -6.96 -21.33
CA ILE A 4 -0.78 -8.15 -20.94
C ILE A 4 -0.98 -9.07 -22.14
N THR A 5 -1.38 -8.51 -23.29
CA THR A 5 -1.55 -9.31 -24.53
C THR A 5 -0.25 -9.98 -24.94
N LEU A 6 0.88 -9.26 -24.91
CA LEU A 6 2.19 -9.80 -25.26
C LEU A 6 2.62 -10.91 -24.29
N LYS A 7 2.47 -10.71 -22.97
CA LYS A 7 2.83 -11.70 -21.95
C LYS A 7 1.95 -12.95 -22.05
N THR A 8 0.64 -12.77 -22.22
CA THR A 8 -0.29 -13.90 -22.37
C THR A 8 0.00 -14.70 -23.67
N LEU A 9 0.32 -14.00 -24.76
CA LEU A 9 0.69 -14.64 -26.00
C LEU A 9 2.04 -15.39 -25.86
N ALA A 10 3.02 -14.79 -25.20
CA ALA A 10 4.30 -15.44 -24.90
C ALA A 10 4.10 -16.75 -24.13
N TRP A 11 3.30 -16.72 -23.07
CA TRP A 11 2.93 -17.94 -22.36
C TRP A 11 2.21 -18.95 -23.24
N TYR A 12 1.19 -18.53 -23.98
CA TYR A 12 0.35 -19.44 -24.79
C TYR A 12 1.14 -20.20 -25.86
N ILE A 13 2.14 -19.57 -26.51
CA ILE A 13 2.94 -20.21 -27.56
C ILE A 13 4.13 -21.00 -27.01
N THR A 14 4.56 -20.76 -25.77
CA THR A 14 5.71 -21.44 -25.15
C THR A 14 5.34 -22.54 -24.20
N ASP A 15 4.16 -22.44 -23.60
CA ASP A 15 3.70 -23.27 -22.48
C ASP A 15 4.68 -23.25 -21.29
N SER A 16 5.43 -22.13 -21.10
CA SER A 16 6.33 -21.92 -19.96
C SER A 16 5.55 -21.45 -18.73
N VAL A 17 5.79 -22.12 -17.59
CA VAL A 17 5.17 -21.71 -16.30
C VAL A 17 5.76 -20.40 -15.80
N GLY A 18 7.03 -20.11 -16.11
CA GLY A 18 7.64 -18.82 -15.82
C GLY A 18 6.93 -17.67 -16.56
N LEU A 19 6.61 -17.83 -17.84
CA LEU A 19 5.84 -16.85 -18.60
C LEU A 19 4.37 -16.78 -18.18
N LEU A 20 3.79 -17.88 -17.68
CA LEU A 20 2.47 -17.86 -17.04
C LEU A 20 2.47 -16.95 -15.81
N SER A 21 3.51 -17.04 -14.96
CA SER A 21 3.60 -16.19 -13.77
C SER A 21 3.62 -14.71 -14.14
N ASP A 22 4.41 -14.34 -15.15
CA ASP A 22 4.52 -12.97 -15.67
C ASP A 22 3.19 -12.45 -16.29
N ALA A 23 2.45 -13.31 -16.97
CA ALA A 23 1.12 -12.98 -17.50
C ALA A 23 0.07 -12.83 -16.40
N MET A 24 0.07 -13.73 -15.40
CA MET A 24 -0.84 -13.68 -14.26
C MET A 24 -0.63 -12.42 -13.41
N GLU A 25 0.62 -12.04 -13.14
CA GLU A 25 0.98 -10.81 -12.45
C GLU A 25 0.38 -9.59 -13.17
N SER A 26 0.56 -9.50 -14.48
CA SER A 26 0.00 -8.41 -15.29
C SER A 26 -1.54 -8.37 -15.31
N LEU A 27 -2.20 -9.53 -15.26
CA LEU A 27 -3.65 -9.62 -15.19
C LEU A 27 -4.16 -9.15 -13.82
N VAL A 28 -3.50 -9.55 -12.74
CA VAL A 28 -3.79 -9.08 -11.39
C VAL A 28 -3.65 -7.57 -11.30
N ASN A 29 -2.55 -7.01 -11.83
CA ASN A 29 -2.31 -5.56 -11.84
C ASN A 29 -3.44 -4.79 -12.55
N LEU A 30 -3.95 -5.31 -13.67
CA LEU A 30 -5.10 -4.69 -14.34
C LEU A 30 -6.38 -4.76 -13.51
N ALA A 31 -6.70 -5.92 -12.95
CA ALA A 31 -7.90 -6.08 -12.13
C ALA A 31 -7.85 -5.20 -10.88
N SER A 32 -6.68 -5.14 -10.23
CA SER A 32 -6.43 -4.29 -9.07
C SER A 32 -6.55 -2.80 -9.41
N ALA A 33 -6.01 -2.37 -10.55
CA ALA A 33 -6.10 -0.98 -10.99
C ALA A 33 -7.56 -0.54 -11.22
N ILE A 34 -8.39 -1.40 -11.83
CA ILE A 34 -9.81 -1.14 -12.03
C ILE A 34 -10.52 -1.00 -10.68
N PHE A 35 -10.27 -1.94 -9.75
CA PHE A 35 -10.88 -1.90 -8.44
C PHE A 35 -10.39 -0.72 -7.61
N ALA A 36 -9.09 -0.38 -7.69
CA ALA A 36 -8.52 0.79 -7.05
C ALA A 36 -9.18 2.10 -7.51
N LEU A 37 -9.41 2.26 -8.82
CA LEU A 37 -10.11 3.41 -9.36
C LEU A 37 -11.52 3.55 -8.79
N MET A 38 -12.24 2.43 -8.66
CA MET A 38 -13.58 2.41 -8.04
C MET A 38 -13.51 2.84 -6.57
N MET A 39 -12.58 2.27 -5.81
CA MET A 39 -12.45 2.55 -4.36
C MET A 39 -11.97 3.98 -4.10
N VAL A 40 -11.04 4.52 -4.88
CA VAL A 40 -10.61 5.91 -4.78
C VAL A 40 -11.77 6.87 -5.10
N THR A 41 -12.60 6.54 -6.09
CA THR A 41 -13.80 7.33 -6.42
C THR A 41 -14.80 7.34 -5.26
N ILE A 42 -14.95 6.21 -4.56
CA ILE A 42 -15.79 6.12 -3.35
C ILE A 42 -15.16 6.91 -2.20
N ALA A 43 -13.84 6.76 -1.98
CA ALA A 43 -13.12 7.44 -0.91
C ALA A 43 -13.20 8.98 -0.97
N GLN A 44 -13.38 9.53 -2.16
CA GLN A 44 -13.54 10.97 -2.39
C GLN A 44 -14.95 11.50 -2.09
N ARG A 45 -15.93 10.61 -1.88
CA ARG A 45 -17.29 11.05 -1.53
C ARG A 45 -17.30 11.77 -0.18
N PRO A 46 -18.08 12.84 -0.05
CA PRO A 46 -18.24 13.52 1.23
C PRO A 46 -18.88 12.61 2.28
N ALA A 47 -18.79 13.01 3.54
CA ALA A 47 -19.55 12.38 4.61
C ALA A 47 -21.05 12.44 4.31
N ASP A 48 -21.77 11.37 4.64
CA ASP A 48 -23.22 11.22 4.54
C ASP A 48 -23.80 10.69 5.86
N GLU A 49 -25.10 10.41 5.90
CA GLU A 49 -25.78 9.91 7.10
C GLU A 49 -25.26 8.54 7.56
N ASP A 50 -24.91 7.66 6.61
CA ASP A 50 -24.40 6.31 6.91
C ASP A 50 -22.90 6.32 7.24
N HIS A 51 -22.15 7.29 6.72
CA HIS A 51 -20.70 7.44 6.89
C HIS A 51 -20.32 8.85 7.37
N PRO A 52 -20.59 9.22 8.64
CA PRO A 52 -20.38 10.57 9.16
C PRO A 52 -18.93 11.06 9.12
N TYR A 53 -17.98 10.13 9.12
CA TYR A 53 -16.54 10.43 9.01
C TYR A 53 -16.01 10.42 7.57
N GLY A 54 -16.90 10.17 6.58
CA GLY A 54 -16.56 10.03 5.17
C GLY A 54 -16.12 8.62 4.78
N HIS A 55 -15.79 8.45 3.51
CA HIS A 55 -15.53 7.15 2.88
C HIS A 55 -14.03 6.81 2.74
N HIS A 56 -13.15 7.52 3.42
CA HIS A 56 -11.69 7.44 3.21
C HIS A 56 -11.10 6.05 3.42
N LYS A 57 -11.72 5.21 4.26
CA LYS A 57 -11.29 3.81 4.48
C LYS A 57 -11.51 2.90 3.27
N ALA A 58 -12.28 3.34 2.26
CA ALA A 58 -12.45 2.58 1.02
C ALA A 58 -11.12 2.25 0.31
N GLU A 59 -10.10 3.10 0.46
CA GLU A 59 -8.76 2.85 -0.09
C GLU A 59 -8.13 1.56 0.46
N TYR A 60 -8.39 1.23 1.73
CA TYR A 60 -7.86 -0.01 2.34
C TYR A 60 -8.50 -1.27 1.74
N PHE A 61 -9.78 -1.21 1.34
CA PHE A 61 -10.40 -2.33 0.64
C PHE A 61 -9.73 -2.60 -0.71
N SER A 62 -9.24 -1.54 -1.39
CA SER A 62 -8.49 -1.71 -2.62
C SER A 62 -7.21 -2.52 -2.40
N SER A 63 -6.39 -2.11 -1.45
CA SER A 63 -5.14 -2.80 -1.14
C SER A 63 -5.37 -4.22 -0.62
N GLY A 64 -6.43 -4.43 0.18
CA GLY A 64 -6.81 -5.77 0.64
C GLY A 64 -7.24 -6.71 -0.49
N PHE A 65 -8.06 -6.20 -1.41
CA PHE A 65 -8.51 -6.95 -2.59
C PHE A 65 -7.35 -7.31 -3.51
N GLU A 66 -6.46 -6.36 -3.78
CA GLU A 66 -5.23 -6.60 -4.54
C GLU A 66 -4.39 -7.70 -3.90
N GLY A 67 -4.16 -7.64 -2.59
CA GLY A 67 -3.44 -8.69 -1.85
C GLY A 67 -4.07 -10.08 -2.00
N ILE A 68 -5.41 -10.19 -1.98
CA ILE A 68 -6.14 -11.43 -2.20
C ILE A 68 -5.90 -11.97 -3.62
N LEU A 69 -5.99 -11.11 -4.63
CA LEU A 69 -5.76 -11.50 -6.03
C LEU A 69 -4.31 -11.98 -6.25
N ILE A 70 -3.35 -11.28 -5.66
CA ILE A 70 -1.93 -11.63 -5.69
C ILE A 70 -1.70 -13.02 -5.08
N ILE A 71 -2.27 -13.29 -3.90
CA ILE A 71 -2.15 -14.60 -3.23
C ILE A 71 -2.80 -15.70 -4.08
N ALA A 72 -3.98 -15.45 -4.64
CA ALA A 72 -4.66 -16.43 -5.48
C ALA A 72 -3.83 -16.76 -6.75
N ALA A 73 -3.27 -15.73 -7.39
CA ALA A 73 -2.37 -15.93 -8.55
C ALA A 73 -1.12 -16.71 -8.16
N ALA A 74 -0.45 -16.33 -7.06
CA ALA A 74 0.74 -17.05 -6.59
C ALA A 74 0.47 -18.52 -6.30
N MET A 75 -0.65 -18.84 -5.65
CA MET A 75 -1.06 -20.24 -5.40
C MET A 75 -1.30 -21.00 -6.70
N GLY A 76 -1.96 -20.37 -7.69
CA GLY A 76 -2.16 -20.96 -9.02
C GLY A 76 -0.83 -21.25 -9.73
N ILE A 77 0.12 -20.33 -9.66
CA ILE A 77 1.47 -20.51 -10.24
C ILE A 77 2.22 -21.65 -9.54
N VAL A 78 2.21 -21.69 -8.21
CA VAL A 78 2.86 -22.78 -7.44
C VAL A 78 2.25 -24.13 -7.79
N TRP A 79 0.94 -24.20 -7.93
CA TRP A 79 0.24 -25.42 -8.30
C TRP A 79 0.63 -25.86 -9.73
N ALA A 80 0.63 -24.96 -10.72
CA ALA A 80 1.03 -25.25 -12.08
C ALA A 80 2.50 -25.67 -12.18
N ALA A 81 3.38 -24.94 -11.47
CA ALA A 81 4.80 -25.26 -11.40
C ALA A 81 5.07 -26.61 -10.71
N GLY A 82 4.32 -26.91 -9.64
CA GLY A 82 4.39 -28.21 -8.97
C GLY A 82 4.05 -29.36 -9.93
N HIS A 83 2.95 -29.26 -10.68
CA HIS A 83 2.64 -30.25 -11.71
C HIS A 83 3.75 -30.40 -12.75
N ARG A 84 4.31 -29.28 -13.20
CA ARG A 84 5.37 -29.27 -14.21
C ARG A 84 6.68 -29.89 -13.71
N LEU A 85 6.94 -29.86 -12.40
CA LEU A 85 8.09 -30.56 -11.81
C LEU A 85 7.97 -32.09 -11.87
N PHE A 86 6.74 -32.63 -11.70
CA PHE A 86 6.48 -34.06 -11.76
C PHE A 86 6.31 -34.59 -13.20
N ASP A 87 5.87 -33.73 -14.12
CA ASP A 87 5.72 -34.05 -15.55
C ASP A 87 6.41 -32.97 -16.40
N PRO A 88 7.75 -32.97 -16.51
CA PRO A 88 8.49 -31.96 -17.24
C PRO A 88 8.16 -32.02 -18.74
N GLN A 89 7.63 -30.95 -19.29
CA GLN A 89 7.33 -30.80 -20.70
C GLN A 89 8.32 -29.83 -21.35
N PRO A 90 8.73 -30.05 -22.60
CA PRO A 90 9.62 -29.15 -23.30
C PRO A 90 8.93 -27.79 -23.54
N ILE A 91 9.66 -26.70 -23.33
CA ILE A 91 9.19 -25.35 -23.66
C ILE A 91 9.17 -25.22 -25.18
N GLN A 92 8.03 -24.83 -25.74
CA GLN A 92 7.85 -24.65 -27.16
C GLN A 92 8.25 -23.24 -27.59
N ALA A 93 8.62 -23.08 -28.85
CA ALA A 93 8.86 -21.77 -29.49
C ALA A 93 9.63 -20.76 -28.61
N VAL A 94 10.65 -21.21 -27.88
CA VAL A 94 11.44 -20.44 -26.90
C VAL A 94 11.85 -19.07 -27.44
N GLY A 95 12.31 -18.99 -28.69
CA GLY A 95 12.75 -17.73 -29.30
C GLY A 95 11.64 -16.67 -29.40
N TRP A 96 10.43 -17.09 -29.77
CA TRP A 96 9.28 -16.19 -29.84
C TRP A 96 8.80 -15.76 -28.45
N GLY A 97 8.76 -16.68 -27.49
CA GLY A 97 8.39 -16.36 -26.10
C GLY A 97 9.34 -15.34 -25.48
N LEU A 98 10.64 -15.56 -25.61
CA LEU A 98 11.65 -14.61 -25.14
C LEU A 98 11.52 -13.24 -25.84
N ALA A 99 11.32 -13.22 -27.16
CA ALA A 99 11.17 -11.96 -27.90
C ALA A 99 9.96 -11.16 -27.40
N LEU A 100 8.79 -11.81 -27.21
CA LEU A 100 7.58 -11.16 -26.74
C LEU A 100 7.74 -10.66 -25.28
N SER A 101 8.37 -11.45 -24.42
CA SER A 101 8.64 -11.06 -23.03
C SER A 101 9.60 -9.87 -22.95
N VAL A 102 10.66 -9.87 -23.74
CA VAL A 102 11.62 -8.75 -23.84
C VAL A 102 10.92 -7.49 -24.34
N VAL A 103 10.10 -7.59 -25.41
CA VAL A 103 9.32 -6.45 -25.92
C VAL A 103 8.39 -5.89 -24.85
N SER A 104 7.69 -6.78 -24.12
CA SER A 104 6.80 -6.37 -23.01
C SER A 104 7.58 -5.65 -21.90
N SER A 105 8.75 -6.20 -21.51
CA SER A 105 9.61 -5.61 -20.48
C SER A 105 10.17 -4.25 -20.90
N VAL A 106 10.54 -4.09 -22.17
CA VAL A 106 10.97 -2.79 -22.72
C VAL A 106 9.84 -1.77 -22.66
N LEU A 107 8.61 -2.17 -23.03
CA LEU A 107 7.44 -1.28 -22.94
C LEU A 107 7.16 -0.85 -21.49
N ASN A 108 7.23 -1.78 -20.53
CA ASN A 108 7.10 -1.46 -19.11
C ASN A 108 8.23 -0.52 -18.64
N GLY A 109 9.47 -0.76 -19.05
CA GLY A 109 10.61 0.10 -18.72
C GLY A 109 10.47 1.52 -19.29
N LEU A 110 10.03 1.65 -20.54
CA LEU A 110 9.76 2.95 -21.16
C LEU A 110 8.63 3.70 -20.43
N LEU A 111 7.57 2.98 -20.06
CA LEU A 111 6.47 3.55 -19.28
C LEU A 111 6.94 3.98 -17.89
N ALA A 112 7.71 3.16 -17.20
CA ALA A 112 8.30 3.50 -15.91
C ALA A 112 9.17 4.76 -16.00
N TRP A 113 10.02 4.85 -17.01
CA TRP A 113 10.84 6.04 -17.27
C TRP A 113 9.97 7.30 -17.50
N ALA A 114 8.91 7.19 -18.31
CA ALA A 114 7.99 8.30 -18.55
C ALA A 114 7.25 8.73 -17.28
N LEU A 115 6.82 7.76 -16.45
CA LEU A 115 6.18 8.04 -15.16
C LEU A 115 7.13 8.69 -14.16
N PHE A 116 8.40 8.25 -14.05
CA PHE A 116 9.40 8.92 -13.21
C PHE A 116 9.62 10.37 -13.64
N ARG A 117 9.69 10.61 -14.95
CA ARG A 117 9.82 11.98 -15.48
C ARG A 117 8.59 12.84 -15.15
N ALA A 118 7.40 12.29 -15.30
CA ALA A 118 6.15 12.97 -14.92
C ALA A 118 6.09 13.20 -13.40
N ALA A 119 6.44 12.21 -12.59
CA ALA A 119 6.48 12.32 -11.13
C ALA A 119 7.38 13.47 -10.66
N SER A 120 8.56 13.64 -11.29
CA SER A 120 9.48 14.73 -10.96
C SER A 120 8.92 16.12 -11.35
N VAL A 121 8.21 16.22 -12.49
CA VAL A 121 7.60 17.48 -12.95
C VAL A 121 6.40 17.87 -12.08
N TYR A 122 5.51 16.92 -11.83
CA TYR A 122 4.26 17.16 -11.07
C TYR A 122 4.42 16.98 -9.57
N ARG A 123 5.60 16.56 -9.08
CA ARG A 123 5.88 16.23 -7.67
C ARG A 123 4.84 15.26 -7.08
N SER A 124 4.46 14.26 -7.89
CA SER A 124 3.42 13.29 -7.54
C SER A 124 4.04 12.00 -6.99
N ILE A 125 3.82 11.73 -5.70
CA ILE A 125 4.27 10.50 -5.04
C ILE A 125 3.55 9.28 -5.65
N ALA A 126 2.30 9.42 -6.09
CA ALA A 126 1.55 8.34 -6.71
C ALA A 126 2.20 7.90 -8.04
N LEU A 127 2.57 8.85 -8.92
CA LEU A 127 3.27 8.54 -10.17
C LEU A 127 4.64 7.90 -9.92
N GLU A 128 5.33 8.30 -8.85
CA GLU A 128 6.60 7.69 -8.47
C GLU A 128 6.40 6.24 -7.99
N ALA A 129 5.37 5.98 -7.20
CA ALA A 129 5.02 4.64 -6.73
C ALA A 129 4.69 3.70 -7.90
N ASP A 130 3.85 4.16 -8.85
CA ASP A 130 3.53 3.40 -10.07
C ASP A 130 4.77 3.11 -10.93
N ALA A 131 5.67 4.10 -11.06
CA ALA A 131 6.93 3.91 -11.77
C ALA A 131 7.82 2.85 -11.11
N ARG A 132 7.94 2.86 -9.79
CA ARG A 132 8.68 1.85 -9.02
C ARG A 132 8.09 0.46 -9.17
N HIS A 133 6.75 0.35 -9.16
CA HIS A 133 6.06 -0.91 -9.39
C HIS A 133 6.38 -1.49 -10.77
N LEU A 134 6.30 -0.69 -11.84
CA LEU A 134 6.67 -1.14 -13.18
C LEU A 134 8.14 -1.56 -13.32
N VAL A 135 9.05 -0.91 -12.57
CA VAL A 135 10.47 -1.35 -12.52
C VAL A 135 10.58 -2.72 -11.86
N THR A 136 9.81 -2.99 -10.81
CA THR A 136 9.76 -4.32 -10.18
C THR A 136 9.24 -5.37 -11.15
N ASP A 137 8.20 -5.08 -11.92
CA ASP A 137 7.67 -5.97 -12.97
C ASP A 137 8.72 -6.26 -14.06
N VAL A 138 9.55 -5.28 -14.40
CA VAL A 138 10.67 -5.50 -15.33
C VAL A 138 11.70 -6.46 -14.75
N TRP A 139 12.05 -6.33 -13.46
CA TRP A 139 13.00 -7.23 -12.81
C TRP A 139 12.48 -8.66 -12.70
N THR A 140 11.19 -8.86 -12.39
CA THR A 140 10.58 -10.19 -12.38
C THR A 140 10.60 -10.82 -13.77
N SER A 141 10.22 -10.07 -14.81
CA SER A 141 10.28 -10.51 -16.20
C SER A 141 11.72 -10.86 -16.65
N VAL A 142 12.73 -10.08 -16.23
CA VAL A 142 14.15 -10.41 -16.49
C VAL A 142 14.52 -11.73 -15.83
N GLY A 143 14.09 -11.99 -14.60
CA GLY A 143 14.31 -13.28 -13.92
C GLY A 143 13.74 -14.45 -14.71
N VAL A 144 12.50 -14.31 -15.20
CA VAL A 144 11.84 -15.34 -16.03
C VAL A 144 12.57 -15.55 -17.36
N VAL A 145 12.96 -14.47 -18.06
CA VAL A 145 13.72 -14.53 -19.32
C VAL A 145 15.06 -15.24 -19.13
N VAL A 146 15.78 -14.93 -18.06
CA VAL A 146 17.04 -15.60 -17.71
C VAL A 146 16.80 -17.09 -17.41
N GLY A 147 15.73 -17.42 -16.66
CA GLY A 147 15.34 -18.80 -16.37
C GLY A 147 15.07 -19.60 -17.64
N ILE A 148 14.26 -19.08 -18.56
CA ILE A 148 13.95 -19.74 -19.84
C ILE A 148 15.21 -19.85 -20.73
N GLY A 149 16.05 -18.81 -20.75
CA GLY A 149 17.33 -18.83 -21.44
C GLY A 149 18.26 -19.94 -20.90
N ALA A 150 18.28 -20.13 -19.58
CA ALA A 150 19.03 -21.21 -18.94
C ALA A 150 18.48 -22.59 -19.32
N VAL A 151 17.16 -22.77 -19.40
CA VAL A 151 16.53 -24.01 -19.91
C VAL A 151 16.97 -24.28 -21.36
N ALA A 152 16.92 -23.25 -22.20
CA ALA A 152 17.33 -23.39 -23.60
C ALA A 152 18.82 -23.75 -23.77
N ALA A 153 19.69 -23.22 -22.91
CA ALA A 153 21.11 -23.45 -22.93
C ALA A 153 21.54 -24.81 -22.34
N THR A 154 20.87 -25.26 -21.27
CA THR A 154 21.25 -26.46 -20.51
C THR A 154 20.40 -27.68 -20.82
N GLY A 155 19.20 -27.50 -21.39
CA GLY A 155 18.22 -28.56 -21.57
C GLY A 155 17.53 -29.01 -20.27
N TRP A 156 17.78 -28.35 -19.15
CA TRP A 156 17.21 -28.71 -17.84
C TRP A 156 15.79 -28.14 -17.67
N LEU A 157 14.80 -28.94 -18.06
CA LEU A 157 13.39 -28.53 -18.07
C LEU A 157 12.82 -28.15 -16.69
N TRP A 158 13.40 -28.67 -15.60
CA TRP A 158 12.99 -28.37 -14.24
C TRP A 158 13.36 -26.97 -13.79
N LEU A 159 14.22 -26.24 -14.52
CA LEU A 159 14.57 -24.86 -14.17
C LEU A 159 13.39 -23.88 -14.35
N ASP A 160 12.56 -24.05 -15.40
CA ASP A 160 11.40 -23.21 -15.64
C ASP A 160 10.41 -23.22 -14.44
N PRO A 161 9.90 -24.38 -13.99
CA PRO A 161 9.03 -24.41 -12.82
C PRO A 161 9.71 -23.97 -11.50
N LEU A 162 11.02 -24.16 -11.34
CA LEU A 162 11.71 -23.63 -10.15
C LEU A 162 11.79 -22.12 -10.16
N VAL A 163 12.08 -21.50 -11.29
CA VAL A 163 12.06 -20.04 -11.43
C VAL A 163 10.65 -19.51 -11.17
N ALA A 164 9.62 -20.18 -11.74
CA ALA A 164 8.22 -19.82 -11.50
C ALA A 164 7.84 -19.89 -10.01
N ILE A 165 8.27 -20.92 -9.28
CA ILE A 165 8.06 -21.02 -7.83
C ILE A 165 8.78 -19.89 -7.09
N GLY A 166 10.02 -19.57 -7.46
CA GLY A 166 10.78 -18.48 -6.85
C GLY A 166 10.07 -17.13 -7.02
N VAL A 167 9.56 -16.84 -8.21
CA VAL A 167 8.76 -15.64 -8.49
C VAL A 167 7.45 -15.67 -7.70
N ALA A 168 6.73 -16.80 -7.70
CA ALA A 168 5.46 -16.94 -6.98
C ALA A 168 5.62 -16.74 -5.45
N LEU A 169 6.71 -17.21 -4.85
CA LEU A 169 6.99 -16.98 -3.43
C LEU A 169 7.24 -15.51 -3.13
N ASN A 170 7.92 -14.78 -4.02
CA ASN A 170 8.08 -13.34 -3.88
C ASN A 170 6.74 -12.62 -3.99
N ILE A 171 5.94 -12.97 -4.98
CA ILE A 171 4.58 -12.43 -5.19
C ILE A 171 3.69 -12.73 -3.98
N LEU A 172 3.74 -13.94 -3.43
CA LEU A 172 2.99 -14.33 -2.23
C LEU A 172 3.35 -13.47 -1.02
N ARG A 173 4.64 -13.21 -0.83
CA ARG A 173 5.12 -12.32 0.25
C ARG A 173 4.55 -10.91 0.12
N GLU A 174 4.54 -10.34 -1.08
CA GLU A 174 3.95 -9.02 -1.35
C GLU A 174 2.44 -9.01 -1.08
N GLY A 175 1.70 -10.04 -1.52
CA GLY A 175 0.26 -10.16 -1.25
C GLY A 175 -0.07 -10.22 0.24
N VAL A 176 0.69 -11.01 1.02
CA VAL A 176 0.52 -11.07 2.49
C VAL A 176 0.82 -9.72 3.13
N HIS A 177 1.88 -9.03 2.69
CA HIS A 177 2.24 -7.69 3.19
C HIS A 177 1.13 -6.66 2.91
N LEU A 178 0.55 -6.68 1.71
CA LEU A 178 -0.57 -5.82 1.34
C LEU A 178 -1.82 -6.05 2.22
N ILE A 179 -2.20 -7.30 2.45
CA ILE A 179 -3.33 -7.64 3.32
C ILE A 179 -3.05 -7.18 4.75
N TRP A 180 -1.85 -7.43 5.26
CA TRP A 180 -1.46 -6.98 6.60
C TRP A 180 -1.59 -5.47 6.74
N ARG A 181 -1.00 -4.71 5.82
CA ARG A 181 -1.05 -3.24 5.81
C ARG A 181 -2.49 -2.70 5.69
N SER A 182 -3.31 -3.31 4.82
CA SER A 182 -4.73 -2.99 4.69
C SER A 182 -5.49 -3.21 6.00
N SER A 183 -5.24 -4.36 6.65
CA SER A 183 -5.87 -4.70 7.93
C SER A 183 -5.51 -3.70 9.04
N GLN A 184 -4.23 -3.31 9.13
CA GLN A 184 -3.78 -2.30 10.11
C GLN A 184 -4.50 -0.96 9.88
N GLY A 185 -4.60 -0.51 8.63
CA GLY A 185 -5.33 0.72 8.30
C GLY A 185 -6.83 0.66 8.64
N LEU A 186 -7.48 -0.51 8.46
CA LEU A 186 -8.89 -0.70 8.86
C LEU A 186 -9.06 -0.69 10.38
N MET A 187 -8.05 -1.15 11.13
CA MET A 187 -8.03 -1.18 12.60
C MET A 187 -7.56 0.14 13.24
N ASP A 188 -7.54 1.25 12.48
CA ASP A 188 -7.14 2.56 12.99
C ASP A 188 -5.69 2.59 13.50
N GLU A 189 -4.75 2.07 12.71
CA GLU A 189 -3.32 2.14 12.99
C GLU A 189 -2.88 3.56 13.35
N ALA A 190 -2.03 3.69 14.37
CA ALA A 190 -1.46 4.97 14.78
C ALA A 190 -0.62 5.61 13.66
N LEU A 191 -0.47 6.92 13.72
CA LEU A 191 0.37 7.65 12.78
C LEU A 191 1.85 7.26 12.92
N GLU A 192 2.60 7.48 11.86
CA GLU A 192 4.03 7.19 11.79
C GLU A 192 4.80 7.91 12.92
N PRO A 193 5.86 7.31 13.49
CA PRO A 193 6.62 7.89 14.61
C PRO A 193 7.13 9.32 14.35
N GLU A 194 7.46 9.63 13.10
CA GLU A 194 7.91 10.97 12.68
C GLU A 194 6.78 11.99 12.82
N VAL A 195 5.57 11.62 12.40
CA VAL A 195 4.38 12.48 12.51
C VAL A 195 3.97 12.66 13.97
N LEU A 196 4.09 11.60 14.79
CA LEU A 196 3.88 11.68 16.24
C LEU A 196 4.87 12.65 16.89
N ALA A 197 6.14 12.62 16.49
CA ALA A 197 7.14 13.57 16.98
C ALA A 197 6.79 15.02 16.64
N ASP A 198 6.28 15.29 15.44
CA ASP A 198 5.83 16.62 15.03
C ASP A 198 4.62 17.09 15.85
N ILE A 199 3.67 16.19 16.14
CA ILE A 199 2.52 16.46 17.02
C ILE A 199 3.02 16.83 18.42
N HIS A 200 3.89 16.01 19.02
CA HIS A 200 4.45 16.29 20.35
C HIS A 200 5.25 17.58 20.39
N LYS A 201 6.01 17.88 19.36
CA LYS A 201 6.75 19.13 19.23
C LYS A 201 5.83 20.35 19.16
N ALA A 202 4.72 20.25 18.40
CA ALA A 202 3.72 21.31 18.34
C ALA A 202 3.05 21.54 19.70
N LEU A 203 2.68 20.48 20.44
CA LEU A 203 2.12 20.56 21.79
C LEU A 203 3.10 21.14 22.79
N ALA A 204 4.39 20.79 22.70
CA ALA A 204 5.43 21.33 23.57
C ALA A 204 5.59 22.85 23.45
N GLY A 205 5.23 23.44 22.29
CA GLY A 205 5.19 24.91 22.11
C GLY A 205 4.15 25.62 22.98
N PHE A 206 3.21 24.88 23.56
CA PHE A 206 2.20 25.39 24.49
C PHE A 206 2.45 24.97 25.94
N ALA A 207 3.62 24.40 26.25
CA ALA A 207 3.95 23.95 27.59
C ALA A 207 3.86 25.10 28.61
N HIS A 208 3.04 24.92 29.65
CA HIS A 208 2.85 25.87 30.72
C HIS A 208 2.55 25.10 32.04
N PRO A 209 2.98 25.56 33.22
CA PRO A 209 2.76 24.84 34.48
C PRO A 209 1.30 24.51 34.80
N THR A 210 0.35 25.28 34.24
CA THR A 210 -1.10 25.13 34.46
C THR A 210 -1.78 24.43 33.27
N LEU A 211 -1.04 23.94 32.29
CA LEU A 211 -1.55 23.32 31.08
C LEU A 211 -0.91 21.95 30.91
N ARG A 212 -1.73 20.91 30.80
CA ARG A 212 -1.27 19.54 30.55
C ARG A 212 -1.99 18.99 29.33
N PHE A 213 -1.24 18.29 28.50
CA PHE A 213 -1.76 17.46 27.40
C PHE A 213 -1.51 16.01 27.73
N ASP A 214 -2.54 15.18 27.61
CA ASP A 214 -2.44 13.74 27.74
C ASP A 214 -3.41 13.02 26.81
N HIS A 215 -3.44 11.69 26.89
CA HIS A 215 -4.27 10.83 26.09
C HIS A 215 -4.19 11.15 24.59
N VAL A 216 -2.98 11.39 24.10
CA VAL A 216 -2.73 11.68 22.69
C VAL A 216 -2.85 10.38 21.91
N THR A 217 -4.02 10.15 21.31
CA THR A 217 -4.29 9.00 20.45
C THR A 217 -4.38 9.48 19.01
N THR A 218 -3.80 8.68 18.12
CA THR A 218 -3.77 9.04 16.70
C THR A 218 -4.24 7.88 15.85
N ARG A 219 -4.81 8.19 14.69
CA ARG A 219 -5.19 7.17 13.70
C ARG A 219 -5.11 7.73 12.30
N ARG A 220 -4.92 6.82 11.36
CA ARG A 220 -4.96 7.10 9.93
C ARG A 220 -6.25 6.57 9.31
N SER A 221 -6.86 7.32 8.40
CA SER A 221 -8.00 6.89 7.60
C SER A 221 -7.78 7.30 6.14
N GLY A 222 -7.25 6.39 5.33
CA GLY A 222 -6.79 6.67 3.97
C GLY A 222 -5.75 7.80 3.98
N GLN A 223 -6.04 8.90 3.28
CA GLN A 223 -5.16 10.06 3.22
C GLN A 223 -5.32 11.03 4.40
N ARG A 224 -6.32 10.83 5.26
CA ARG A 224 -6.58 11.70 6.41
C ARG A 224 -5.91 11.17 7.67
N ARG A 225 -5.47 12.12 8.50
CA ARG A 225 -4.85 11.90 9.79
C ARG A 225 -5.74 12.49 10.88
N PHE A 226 -5.87 11.78 11.99
CA PHE A 226 -6.67 12.21 13.13
C PHE A 226 -5.82 12.14 14.38
N VAL A 227 -6.00 13.13 15.25
CA VAL A 227 -5.48 13.12 16.61
C VAL A 227 -6.60 13.51 17.57
N ASP A 228 -6.79 12.69 18.59
CA ASP A 228 -7.68 12.95 19.71
C ASP A 228 -6.81 13.12 20.95
N LEU A 229 -7.03 14.17 21.72
CA LEU A 229 -6.23 14.47 22.90
C LEU A 229 -7.02 15.24 23.96
N HIS A 230 -6.56 15.14 25.20
CA HIS A 230 -7.07 15.95 26.30
C HIS A 230 -6.17 17.16 26.54
N MET A 231 -6.80 18.28 26.81
CA MET A 231 -6.15 19.52 27.23
C MET A 231 -6.71 19.91 28.60
N HIS A 232 -5.90 19.76 29.64
CA HIS A 232 -6.23 20.10 31.01
C HIS A 232 -5.93 21.59 31.29
N LEU A 233 -6.92 22.29 31.84
CA LEU A 233 -6.92 23.71 32.09
C LEU A 233 -7.37 23.99 33.51
N PRO A 234 -6.96 25.14 34.13
CA PRO A 234 -7.48 25.53 35.42
C PRO A 234 -9.01 25.66 35.41
N ALA A 235 -9.70 25.05 36.38
CA ALA A 235 -11.15 25.08 36.49
C ALA A 235 -11.71 26.51 36.58
N SER A 236 -10.89 27.46 37.00
CA SER A 236 -11.25 28.89 37.09
C SER A 236 -11.30 29.65 35.75
N TRP A 237 -10.84 28.99 34.65
CA TRP A 237 -10.88 29.65 33.35
C TRP A 237 -12.32 29.68 32.80
N SER A 238 -12.68 30.80 32.16
CA SER A 238 -13.92 30.84 31.41
C SER A 238 -13.84 29.93 30.16
N LEU A 239 -14.99 29.39 29.79
CA LEU A 239 -15.09 28.55 28.55
C LEU A 239 -14.59 29.30 27.30
N GLY A 240 -14.84 30.62 27.22
CA GLY A 240 -14.36 31.44 26.09
C GLY A 240 -12.82 31.48 26.02
N ARG A 241 -12.14 31.63 27.18
CA ARG A 241 -10.68 31.60 27.24
C ARG A 241 -10.13 30.22 26.83
N ALA A 242 -10.74 29.16 27.35
CA ALA A 242 -10.37 27.80 27.05
C ALA A 242 -10.54 27.46 25.53
N ALA A 243 -11.67 27.87 24.95
CA ALA A 243 -11.96 27.68 23.53
C ALA A 243 -10.96 28.44 22.64
N THR A 244 -10.56 29.66 23.00
CA THR A 244 -9.56 30.43 22.28
C THR A 244 -8.21 29.71 22.25
N LEU A 245 -7.77 29.16 23.39
CA LEU A 245 -6.53 28.39 23.46
C LEU A 245 -6.63 27.07 22.65
N ARG A 246 -7.76 26.35 22.78
CA ARG A 246 -8.02 25.14 21.98
C ARG A 246 -7.86 25.41 20.48
N THR A 247 -8.47 26.49 19.98
CA THR A 247 -8.36 26.84 18.55
C THR A 247 -6.91 27.13 18.15
N ARG A 248 -6.12 27.78 19.00
CA ARG A 248 -4.69 28.02 18.73
C ARG A 248 -3.88 26.73 18.69
N VAL A 249 -4.13 25.80 19.61
CA VAL A 249 -3.49 24.47 19.62
C VAL A 249 -3.88 23.67 18.37
N GLU A 250 -5.17 23.65 18.03
CA GLU A 250 -5.68 22.98 16.83
C GLU A 250 -5.00 23.53 15.56
N GLN A 251 -4.92 24.86 15.41
CA GLN A 251 -4.23 25.48 14.26
C GLN A 251 -2.76 25.14 14.21
N ALA A 252 -2.07 25.10 15.35
CA ALA A 252 -0.66 24.74 15.42
C ALA A 252 -0.43 23.28 14.98
N LEU A 253 -1.27 22.36 15.45
CA LEU A 253 -1.24 20.95 15.06
C LEU A 253 -1.50 20.77 13.56
N MET A 254 -2.52 21.44 13.03
CA MET A 254 -2.84 21.38 11.58
C MET A 254 -1.76 22.01 10.71
N SER A 255 -1.03 23.00 11.23
CA SER A 255 0.09 23.62 10.52
C SER A 255 1.34 22.75 10.54
N ALA A 256 1.56 22.01 11.64
CA ALA A 256 2.69 21.08 11.78
C ALA A 256 2.51 19.81 10.93
N VAL A 257 1.27 19.31 10.81
CA VAL A 257 0.96 18.06 10.10
C VAL A 257 -0.11 18.31 9.04
N PRO A 258 0.24 18.32 7.76
CA PRO A 258 -0.72 18.52 6.67
C PRO A 258 -1.80 17.42 6.65
N GLY A 259 -3.06 17.82 6.49
CA GLY A 259 -4.20 16.91 6.44
C GLY A 259 -4.64 16.35 7.79
N LEU A 260 -4.07 16.83 8.91
CA LEU A 260 -4.47 16.45 10.26
C LEU A 260 -5.81 17.09 10.62
N ARG A 261 -6.64 16.32 11.32
CA ARG A 261 -7.81 16.80 12.08
C ARG A 261 -7.58 16.52 13.55
N ALA A 262 -7.67 17.56 14.37
CA ALA A 262 -7.51 17.46 15.81
C ALA A 262 -8.86 17.56 16.50
N SER A 263 -9.11 16.63 17.44
CA SER A 263 -10.23 16.68 18.38
C SER A 263 -9.63 16.89 19.78
N ILE A 264 -9.97 18.00 20.42
CA ILE A 264 -9.38 18.40 21.69
C ILE A 264 -10.47 18.49 22.74
N GLN A 265 -10.45 17.56 23.68
CA GLN A 265 -11.34 17.60 24.84
C GLN A 265 -10.76 18.48 25.93
N LEU A 266 -11.56 19.42 26.41
CA LEU A 266 -11.19 20.33 27.49
C LEU A 266 -11.57 19.70 28.83
N LEU A 267 -10.59 19.56 29.73
CA LEU A 267 -10.80 19.03 31.08
C LEU A 267 -10.22 19.99 32.13
N PRO A 268 -10.81 20.07 33.31
CA PRO A 268 -10.17 20.73 34.46
C PRO A 268 -8.90 19.97 34.87
N THR A 269 -7.91 20.68 35.42
CA THR A 269 -6.63 20.08 35.86
C THR A 269 -6.76 19.07 36.99
N ASP A 270 -7.85 19.12 37.74
CA ASP A 270 -8.18 18.24 38.86
C ASP A 270 -9.05 17.03 38.47
N VAL A 271 -9.43 16.94 37.20
CA VAL A 271 -10.26 15.85 36.69
C VAL A 271 -9.42 14.99 35.75
N GLU A 272 -9.34 13.69 36.02
CA GLU A 272 -8.85 12.69 35.08
C GLU A 272 -10.04 12.14 34.29
N ALA A 273 -9.88 12.00 32.97
CA ALA A 273 -10.87 11.30 32.17
C ALA A 273 -10.80 9.81 32.48
N HIS A 274 -11.89 9.23 32.97
CA HIS A 274 -12.01 7.79 33.14
C HIS A 274 -12.23 7.15 31.76
N PHE A 275 -11.11 6.84 31.10
CA PHE A 275 -11.11 5.82 30.06
C PHE A 275 -10.43 4.59 30.67
N ASP A 276 -11.02 3.40 30.41
CA ASP A 276 -10.41 2.13 30.73
C ASP A 276 -9.08 2.01 29.98
N ASP A 277 -8.04 2.58 30.55
CA ASP A 277 -6.70 2.56 29.98
C ASP A 277 -6.09 1.20 30.32
N VAL A 278 -6.30 0.22 29.43
CA VAL A 278 -5.72 -1.12 29.47
C VAL A 278 -4.18 -1.09 29.58
N ARG A 279 -3.55 0.09 29.44
CA ARG A 279 -2.10 0.27 29.53
C ARG A 279 -1.56 0.37 30.95
N ASN A 280 -2.40 0.47 31.96
CA ASN A 280 -1.97 0.53 33.36
C ASN A 280 -2.01 -0.83 34.09
N VAL A 281 -2.12 -1.94 33.36
CA VAL A 281 -2.13 -3.31 33.92
C VAL A 281 -0.99 -4.12 33.26
N MET A 282 0.24 -3.61 33.32
CA MET A 282 1.45 -4.44 33.18
C MET A 282 2.57 -3.85 34.04
#